data_f6969b2512442ae5d2029bb270c9689e
#
_entry.id   f6969b2512442ae5d2029bb270c9689e
#
_cell.length_a   1.000
_cell.length_b   1.000
_cell.length_c   1.000
_cell.angle_alpha   90.00
_cell.angle_beta   90.00
_cell.angle_gamma   90.00
#
_symmetry.space_group_name_H-M   'P 1'
#
loop_
_entity.id
_entity.type
_entity.pdbx_description
1 polymer ?
#
loop_
_entity_poly.entity_id
_entity_poly.type
_entity_poly.pdbx_seq_one_letter_code
_entity_poly.pdbx_strand_id
1 'polypeptide(L)'
;SNRREIEKVMAKEKEENASLKKDRDKLNKDVASLKKKESQIQSDIKKKENETKKLKKQIEKIIAEEIKKAKEREELAKKNNTKSVDYNLSSNFAQNKGKLPYPVEQGIITGRYGLSQHPTQKKVTVNNNGVDISTTKGAKARSVFEGEVSYVMLQGNNNVILIRHGLYFTLYSNLEKVFVKAGEKVTTGQEIGRVHTNVSDGKTILHFEIWQENRTTVNPALWIKK
;
A
#
# COMPACT_ATOMS: atom_id res chain seq x y z
N SER A 1 48.55 -2.94 58.48
CA SER A 1 47.43 -2.14 57.95
C SER A 1 47.43 -2.17 56.42
N ASN A 2 48.50 -1.82 55.71
CA ASN A 2 48.55 -1.69 54.25
C ASN A 2 48.24 -2.97 53.46
N ARG A 3 48.61 -4.12 53.95
CA ARG A 3 48.39 -5.43 53.25
C ARG A 3 46.93 -5.77 53.14
N ARG A 4 46.12 -5.52 54.17
CA ARG A 4 44.66 -5.74 54.13
C ARG A 4 43.90 -4.75 53.22
N GLU A 5 44.42 -3.52 53.09
CA GLU A 5 43.84 -2.56 52.16
C GLU A 5 44.10 -2.94 50.70
N ILE A 6 45.33 -3.37 50.37
CA ILE A 6 45.69 -3.85 49.06
C ILE A 6 44.83 -5.08 48.66
N GLU A 7 44.63 -6.04 49.57
CA GLU A 7 43.79 -7.22 49.33
C GLU A 7 42.33 -6.85 49.06
N LYS A 8 41.77 -5.84 49.78
CA LYS A 8 40.45 -5.33 49.54
C LYS A 8 40.31 -4.64 48.17
N VAL A 9 41.32 -3.83 47.79
CA VAL A 9 41.31 -3.14 46.49
C VAL A 9 41.40 -4.16 45.36
N MET A 10 42.28 -5.16 45.47
CA MET A 10 42.42 -6.24 44.47
C MET A 10 41.13 -7.08 44.33
N ALA A 11 40.44 -7.37 45.45
CA ALA A 11 39.18 -8.09 45.43
C ALA A 11 38.08 -7.28 44.72
N LYS A 12 38.00 -5.99 45.00
CA LYS A 12 37.02 -5.09 44.36
C LYS A 12 37.32 -4.95 42.87
N GLU A 13 38.57 -4.73 42.48
CA GLU A 13 38.99 -4.67 41.07
C GLU A 13 38.65 -5.95 40.30
N LYS A 14 38.85 -7.11 40.92
CA LYS A 14 38.49 -8.41 40.33
C LYS A 14 36.97 -8.55 40.12
N GLU A 15 36.17 -8.08 41.08
CA GLU A 15 34.69 -8.09 41.00
C GLU A 15 34.22 -7.12 39.91
N GLU A 16 34.75 -5.89 39.85
CA GLU A 16 34.47 -4.91 38.78
C GLU A 16 34.82 -5.47 37.39
N ASN A 17 36.01 -6.06 37.24
CA ASN A 17 36.45 -6.67 35.98
C ASN A 17 35.53 -7.87 35.56
N ALA A 18 35.04 -8.67 36.50
CA ALA A 18 34.10 -9.75 36.22
C ALA A 18 32.73 -9.20 35.77
N SER A 19 32.25 -8.10 36.42
CA SER A 19 31.03 -7.41 36.03
C SER A 19 31.14 -6.81 34.62
N LEU A 20 32.21 -6.07 34.37
CA LEU A 20 32.51 -5.45 33.05
C LEU A 20 32.56 -6.53 31.94
N LYS A 21 33.18 -7.67 32.20
CA LYS A 21 33.19 -8.79 31.24
C LYS A 21 31.79 -9.30 30.94
N LYS A 22 30.96 -9.46 31.96
CA LYS A 22 29.56 -9.92 31.82
C LYS A 22 28.72 -8.92 31.02
N ASP A 23 28.89 -7.62 31.30
CA ASP A 23 28.17 -6.54 30.59
C ASP A 23 28.61 -6.46 29.12
N ARG A 24 29.91 -6.61 28.83
CA ARG A 24 30.44 -6.69 27.49
C ARG A 24 29.90 -7.88 26.71
N ASP A 25 29.83 -9.06 27.33
CA ASP A 25 29.30 -10.26 26.69
C ASP A 25 27.80 -10.13 26.42
N LYS A 26 27.05 -9.49 27.32
CA LYS A 26 25.63 -9.15 27.10
C LYS A 26 25.47 -8.18 25.95
N LEU A 27 26.24 -7.07 25.93
CA LEU A 27 26.21 -6.09 24.86
C LEU A 27 26.54 -6.72 23.50
N ASN A 28 27.53 -7.59 23.42
CA ASN A 28 27.89 -8.30 22.20
C ASN A 28 26.73 -9.19 21.68
N LYS A 29 26.01 -9.87 22.58
CA LYS A 29 24.83 -10.65 22.24
C LYS A 29 23.69 -9.76 21.71
N ASP A 30 23.47 -8.63 22.36
CA ASP A 30 22.44 -7.67 21.96
C ASP A 30 22.76 -7.07 20.58
N VAL A 31 24.01 -6.68 20.33
CA VAL A 31 24.47 -6.21 19.01
C VAL A 31 24.31 -7.26 17.93
N ALA A 32 24.66 -8.51 18.21
CA ALA A 32 24.46 -9.62 17.25
C ALA A 32 22.97 -9.85 16.94
N SER A 33 22.11 -9.79 17.96
CA SER A 33 20.67 -9.90 17.81
C SER A 33 20.09 -8.77 16.96
N LEU A 34 20.52 -7.52 17.22
CA LEU A 34 20.10 -6.35 16.45
C LEU A 34 20.54 -6.43 14.98
N LYS A 35 21.78 -6.84 14.71
CA LYS A 35 22.25 -7.06 13.33
C LYS A 35 21.42 -8.11 12.59
N LYS A 36 21.06 -9.19 13.28
CA LYS A 36 20.20 -10.24 12.69
C LYS A 36 18.81 -9.70 12.36
N LYS A 37 18.22 -8.92 13.27
CA LYS A 37 16.91 -8.27 13.03
C LYS A 37 16.97 -7.26 11.88
N GLU A 38 18.02 -6.45 11.79
CA GLU A 38 18.25 -5.53 10.68
C GLU A 38 18.33 -6.25 9.34
N SER A 39 19.11 -7.32 9.24
CA SER A 39 19.23 -8.15 8.03
C SER A 39 17.87 -8.75 7.64
N GLN A 40 17.09 -9.24 8.62
CA GLN A 40 15.75 -9.77 8.35
C GLN A 40 14.82 -8.69 7.80
N ILE A 41 14.80 -7.51 8.41
CA ILE A 41 13.97 -6.37 7.95
C ILE A 41 14.36 -5.97 6.52
N GLN A 42 15.65 -5.89 6.20
CA GLN A 42 16.11 -5.58 4.84
C GLN A 42 15.64 -6.63 3.82
N SER A 43 15.73 -7.91 4.18
CA SER A 43 15.22 -9.01 3.34
C SER A 43 13.72 -8.90 3.11
N ASP A 44 12.95 -8.61 4.14
CA ASP A 44 11.49 -8.47 4.07
C ASP A 44 11.07 -7.25 3.22
N ILE A 45 11.79 -6.14 3.35
CA ILE A 45 11.61 -4.94 2.50
C ILE A 45 11.82 -5.31 1.03
N LYS A 46 12.94 -5.95 0.70
CA LYS A 46 13.27 -6.36 -0.68
C LYS A 46 12.23 -7.33 -1.26
N LYS A 47 11.73 -8.25 -0.45
CA LYS A 47 10.66 -9.18 -0.84
C LYS A 47 9.38 -8.42 -1.18
N LYS A 48 8.94 -7.51 -0.31
CA LYS A 48 7.76 -6.67 -0.54
C LYS A 48 7.89 -5.76 -1.76
N GLU A 49 9.06 -5.16 -1.98
CA GLU A 49 9.33 -4.37 -3.18
C GLU A 49 9.19 -5.21 -4.46
N ASN A 50 9.71 -6.44 -4.47
CA ASN A 50 9.59 -7.34 -5.61
C ASN A 50 8.13 -7.76 -5.86
N GLU A 51 7.37 -8.03 -4.79
CA GLU A 51 5.93 -8.33 -4.88
C GLU A 51 5.16 -7.14 -5.46
N THR A 52 5.44 -5.93 -4.97
CA THR A 52 4.84 -4.68 -5.49
C THR A 52 5.18 -4.46 -6.96
N LYS A 53 6.44 -4.68 -7.37
CA LYS A 53 6.84 -4.59 -8.78
C LYS A 53 6.12 -5.60 -9.67
N LYS A 54 5.94 -6.84 -9.20
CA LYS A 54 5.19 -7.87 -9.93
C LYS A 54 3.73 -7.47 -10.09
N LEU A 55 3.09 -7.04 -9.00
CA LEU A 55 1.72 -6.57 -9.02
C LEU A 55 1.55 -5.41 -10.00
N LYS A 56 2.42 -4.39 -9.93
CA LYS A 56 2.39 -3.26 -10.84
C LYS A 56 2.42 -3.70 -12.31
N LYS A 57 3.34 -4.59 -12.70
CA LYS A 57 3.41 -5.12 -14.07
C LYS A 57 2.15 -5.86 -14.49
N GLN A 58 1.53 -6.62 -13.58
CA GLN A 58 0.25 -7.29 -13.86
C GLN A 58 -0.87 -6.28 -14.09
N ILE A 59 -0.98 -5.26 -13.25
CA ILE A 59 -1.97 -4.19 -13.40
C ILE A 59 -1.76 -3.42 -14.70
N GLU A 60 -0.54 -3.04 -15.04
CA GLU A 60 -0.22 -2.38 -16.30
C GLU A 60 -0.65 -3.19 -17.52
N LYS A 61 -0.48 -4.53 -17.48
CA LYS A 61 -0.90 -5.43 -18.54
C LYS A 61 -2.43 -5.47 -18.67
N ILE A 62 -3.14 -5.60 -17.55
CA ILE A 62 -4.60 -5.63 -17.51
C ILE A 62 -5.17 -4.31 -18.02
N ILE A 63 -4.63 -3.18 -17.57
CA ILE A 63 -5.03 -1.84 -18.06
C ILE A 63 -4.82 -1.73 -19.58
N ALA A 64 -3.69 -2.22 -20.10
CA ALA A 64 -3.42 -2.20 -21.54
C ALA A 64 -4.46 -3.01 -22.34
N GLU A 65 -4.85 -4.18 -21.84
CA GLU A 65 -5.87 -5.02 -22.47
C GLU A 65 -7.27 -4.35 -22.41
N GLU A 66 -7.63 -3.76 -21.29
CA GLU A 66 -8.90 -3.04 -21.14
C GLU A 66 -8.98 -1.78 -22.02
N ILE A 67 -7.89 -1.04 -22.15
CA ILE A 67 -7.80 0.12 -23.05
C ILE A 67 -7.97 -0.32 -24.52
N LYS A 68 -7.35 -1.43 -24.91
CA LYS A 68 -7.52 -1.97 -26.26
C LYS A 68 -8.99 -2.27 -26.55
N LYS A 69 -9.66 -2.98 -25.63
CA LYS A 69 -11.10 -3.27 -25.74
C LYS A 69 -11.97 -1.99 -25.76
N ALA A 70 -11.61 -0.98 -24.97
CA ALA A 70 -12.32 0.30 -24.95
C ALA A 70 -12.20 1.04 -26.29
N LYS A 71 -11.02 1.05 -26.90
CA LYS A 71 -10.80 1.64 -28.23
C LYS A 71 -11.56 0.92 -29.33
N GLU A 72 -11.59 -0.42 -29.30
CA GLU A 72 -12.38 -1.22 -30.23
C GLU A 72 -13.89 -0.89 -30.12
N ARG A 73 -14.40 -0.76 -28.89
CA ARG A 73 -15.80 -0.35 -28.63
C ARG A 73 -16.06 1.10 -29.11
N GLU A 74 -15.11 2.00 -28.94
CA GLU A 74 -15.22 3.39 -29.43
C GLU A 74 -15.26 3.46 -30.95
N GLU A 75 -14.41 2.71 -31.64
CA GLU A 75 -14.44 2.65 -33.11
C GLU A 75 -15.76 2.08 -33.66
N LEU A 76 -16.30 1.05 -33.02
CA LEU A 76 -17.61 0.52 -33.34
C LEU A 76 -18.73 1.55 -33.11
N ALA A 77 -18.66 2.28 -31.99
CA ALA A 77 -19.63 3.34 -31.70
C ALA A 77 -19.57 4.48 -32.72
N LYS A 78 -18.36 4.88 -33.16
CA LYS A 78 -18.18 5.88 -34.23
C LYS A 78 -18.78 5.41 -35.56
N LYS A 79 -18.58 4.16 -35.95
CA LYS A 79 -19.20 3.56 -37.16
C LYS A 79 -20.74 3.58 -37.10
N ASN A 80 -21.30 3.47 -35.89
CA ASN A 80 -22.75 3.47 -35.66
C ASN A 80 -23.31 4.88 -35.33
N ASN A 81 -22.51 5.94 -35.44
CA ASN A 81 -22.87 7.33 -35.11
C ASN A 81 -23.37 7.52 -33.66
N THR A 82 -22.83 6.74 -32.73
CA THR A 82 -23.14 6.80 -31.28
C THR A 82 -21.90 7.15 -30.48
N LYS A 83 -22.08 7.78 -29.29
CA LYS A 83 -20.97 7.93 -28.33
C LYS A 83 -20.80 6.64 -27.52
N SER A 84 -19.57 6.21 -27.36
CA SER A 84 -19.30 5.05 -26.51
C SER A 84 -19.57 5.37 -25.04
N VAL A 85 -20.01 4.37 -24.30
CA VAL A 85 -20.18 4.46 -22.83
C VAL A 85 -18.86 4.83 -22.15
N ASP A 86 -17.76 4.28 -22.65
CA ASP A 86 -16.41 4.52 -22.10
C ASP A 86 -15.99 5.99 -22.22
N TYR A 87 -16.33 6.66 -23.33
CA TYR A 87 -16.06 8.09 -23.52
C TYR A 87 -16.81 8.95 -22.49
N ASN A 88 -18.10 8.73 -22.34
CA ASN A 88 -18.92 9.47 -21.37
C ASN A 88 -18.44 9.25 -19.95
N LEU A 89 -18.13 8.00 -19.58
CA LEU A 89 -17.67 7.65 -18.25
C LEU A 89 -16.31 8.27 -17.94
N SER A 90 -15.39 8.29 -18.92
CA SER A 90 -14.08 8.95 -18.80
C SER A 90 -14.20 10.44 -18.56
N SER A 91 -15.06 11.10 -19.34
CA SER A 91 -15.30 12.55 -19.22
C SER A 91 -15.88 12.89 -17.86
N ASN A 92 -16.88 12.14 -17.41
CA ASN A 92 -17.52 12.35 -16.11
C ASN A 92 -16.54 12.11 -14.95
N PHE A 93 -15.71 11.08 -15.04
CA PHE A 93 -14.67 10.82 -14.03
C PHE A 93 -13.68 12.00 -13.94
N ALA A 94 -13.17 12.46 -15.09
CA ALA A 94 -12.23 13.58 -15.16
C ALA A 94 -12.80 14.89 -14.58
N GLN A 95 -14.07 15.19 -14.83
CA GLN A 95 -14.77 16.38 -14.30
C GLN A 95 -14.99 16.33 -12.78
N ASN A 96 -14.90 15.15 -12.19
CA ASN A 96 -15.01 14.96 -10.74
C ASN A 96 -13.65 14.99 -10.00
N LYS A 97 -12.58 15.44 -10.67
CA LYS A 97 -11.29 15.66 -10.00
C LYS A 97 -11.45 16.65 -8.83
N GLY A 98 -10.96 16.26 -7.64
CA GLY A 98 -11.12 17.02 -6.40
C GLY A 98 -12.49 16.89 -5.73
N LYS A 99 -13.40 16.10 -6.30
CA LYS A 99 -14.77 15.90 -5.78
C LYS A 99 -15.11 14.43 -5.51
N LEU A 100 -14.24 13.49 -5.89
CA LEU A 100 -14.46 12.07 -5.65
C LEU A 100 -14.60 11.81 -4.14
N PRO A 101 -15.55 10.98 -3.70
CA PRO A 101 -15.67 10.62 -2.30
C PRO A 101 -14.42 9.85 -1.83
N TYR A 102 -14.21 9.83 -0.53
CA TYR A 102 -13.18 8.96 0.06
C TYR A 102 -13.51 7.48 -0.22
N PRO A 103 -12.48 6.66 -0.50
CA PRO A 103 -12.66 5.22 -0.75
C PRO A 103 -12.97 4.41 0.52
N VAL A 104 -13.10 5.07 1.66
CA VAL A 104 -13.58 4.55 2.95
C VAL A 104 -14.48 5.59 3.61
N GLU A 105 -15.29 5.17 4.57
CA GLU A 105 -16.22 6.10 5.25
C GLU A 105 -15.49 7.15 6.09
N GLN A 106 -14.47 6.70 6.83
CA GLN A 106 -13.61 7.56 7.66
C GLN A 106 -12.16 7.14 7.46
N GLY A 107 -11.27 8.09 7.31
CA GLY A 107 -9.85 7.81 7.17
C GLY A 107 -9.01 9.05 6.98
N ILE A 108 -7.71 8.90 7.21
CA ILE A 108 -6.69 9.93 6.99
C ILE A 108 -5.58 9.37 6.11
N ILE A 109 -5.05 10.20 5.21
CA ILE A 109 -3.91 9.83 4.38
C ILE A 109 -2.66 9.81 5.26
N THR A 110 -2.07 8.64 5.43
CA THR A 110 -0.83 8.40 6.19
C THR A 110 0.37 8.12 5.28
N GLY A 111 0.15 7.56 4.08
CA GLY A 111 1.14 7.38 3.03
C GLY A 111 0.84 8.25 1.82
N ARG A 112 1.80 9.13 1.46
CA ARG A 112 1.63 10.08 0.33
C ARG A 112 2.11 9.46 -0.97
N TYR A 113 1.54 9.94 -2.07
CA TYR A 113 1.96 9.61 -3.43
C TYR A 113 3.38 10.08 -3.74
N GLY A 114 4.14 9.27 -4.46
CA GLY A 114 5.47 9.58 -4.97
C GLY A 114 6.59 9.07 -4.08
N LEU A 115 7.76 9.65 -4.25
CA LEU A 115 8.97 9.28 -3.52
C LEU A 115 8.94 9.85 -2.09
N SER A 116 9.18 9.00 -1.12
CA SER A 116 9.32 9.38 0.29
C SER A 116 10.41 8.55 0.96
N GLN A 117 10.96 9.07 2.05
CA GLN A 117 11.87 8.28 2.89
C GLN A 117 11.07 7.29 3.72
N HIS A 118 11.62 6.08 3.89
CA HIS A 118 11.00 5.09 4.77
C HIS A 118 10.94 5.62 6.22
N PRO A 119 9.81 5.50 6.94
CA PRO A 119 9.62 6.12 8.25
C PRO A 119 10.68 5.77 9.29
N THR A 120 11.20 4.54 9.23
CA THR A 120 12.17 4.01 10.20
C THR A 120 13.59 3.82 9.63
N GLN A 121 13.75 3.83 8.30
CA GLN A 121 15.03 3.64 7.62
C GLN A 121 15.32 4.80 6.68
N LYS A 122 15.95 5.86 7.20
CA LYS A 122 16.24 7.10 6.44
C LYS A 122 17.06 6.92 5.15
N LYS A 123 17.75 5.79 4.99
CA LYS A 123 18.53 5.45 3.79
C LYS A 123 17.70 4.74 2.70
N VAL A 124 16.45 4.36 3.01
CA VAL A 124 15.56 3.66 2.09
C VAL A 124 14.52 4.64 1.55
N THR A 125 14.48 4.80 0.23
CA THR A 125 13.45 5.58 -0.47
C THR A 125 12.35 4.62 -0.93
N VAL A 126 11.10 4.93 -0.62
CA VAL A 126 9.91 4.19 -1.05
C VAL A 126 9.18 5.02 -2.09
N ASN A 127 8.83 4.40 -3.21
CA ASN A 127 7.96 5.02 -4.20
C ASN A 127 6.54 4.47 -4.05
N ASN A 128 5.61 5.34 -3.67
CA ASN A 128 4.20 5.02 -3.51
C ASN A 128 3.43 5.45 -4.78
N ASN A 129 2.83 4.50 -5.49
CA ASN A 129 2.05 4.79 -6.71
C ASN A 129 0.64 5.33 -6.42
N GLY A 130 0.25 5.39 -5.15
CA GLY A 130 -1.06 5.84 -4.69
C GLY A 130 -0.98 6.57 -3.36
N VAL A 131 -1.99 6.41 -2.55
CA VAL A 131 -2.05 6.89 -1.16
C VAL A 131 -2.42 5.75 -0.23
N ASP A 132 -1.87 5.77 0.98
CA ASP A 132 -2.26 4.86 2.04
C ASP A 132 -3.20 5.61 2.99
N ILE A 133 -4.38 5.06 3.20
CA ILE A 133 -5.44 5.66 4.02
C ILE A 133 -5.62 4.81 5.27
N SER A 134 -5.20 5.35 6.41
CA SER A 134 -5.47 4.73 7.71
C SER A 134 -6.93 4.91 8.09
N THR A 135 -7.57 3.83 8.51
CA THR A 135 -8.99 3.78 8.83
C THR A 135 -9.26 2.92 10.05
N THR A 136 -10.51 2.73 10.41
CA THR A 136 -10.92 1.92 11.56
C THR A 136 -10.95 0.42 11.22
N LYS A 137 -10.76 -0.42 12.24
CA LYS A 137 -10.92 -1.88 12.10
C LYS A 137 -12.30 -2.25 11.56
N GLY A 138 -12.33 -3.13 10.57
CA GLY A 138 -13.57 -3.56 9.91
C GLY A 138 -14.10 -2.59 8.86
N ALA A 139 -13.41 -1.48 8.58
CA ALA A 139 -13.79 -0.52 7.56
C ALA A 139 -13.94 -1.18 6.19
N LYS A 140 -14.92 -0.70 5.44
CA LYS A 140 -15.22 -1.18 4.10
C LYS A 140 -14.64 -0.23 3.06
N ALA A 141 -13.99 -0.80 2.05
CA ALA A 141 -13.59 -0.05 0.87
C ALA A 141 -14.83 0.20 0.00
N ARG A 142 -14.92 1.43 -0.54
CA ARG A 142 -16.04 1.89 -1.38
C ARG A 142 -15.55 2.38 -2.73
N SER A 143 -16.29 2.10 -3.78
CA SER A 143 -16.00 2.67 -5.10
C SER A 143 -16.13 4.19 -5.06
N VAL A 144 -15.09 4.88 -5.51
CA VAL A 144 -15.09 6.36 -5.54
C VAL A 144 -15.94 6.92 -6.69
N PHE A 145 -16.28 6.09 -7.68
CA PHE A 145 -17.08 6.49 -8.83
C PHE A 145 -17.78 5.27 -9.44
N GLU A 146 -18.81 5.50 -10.24
CA GLU A 146 -19.46 4.44 -11.02
C GLU A 146 -18.49 3.82 -12.03
N GLY A 147 -18.64 2.53 -12.31
CA GLY A 147 -17.74 1.83 -13.22
C GLY A 147 -18.01 0.34 -13.30
N GLU A 148 -17.05 -0.39 -13.83
CA GLU A 148 -17.09 -1.83 -13.97
C GLU A 148 -15.81 -2.44 -13.37
N VAL A 149 -15.96 -3.48 -12.58
CA VAL A 149 -14.84 -4.23 -12.01
C VAL A 149 -14.10 -4.95 -13.13
N SER A 150 -12.93 -4.45 -13.49
CA SER A 150 -12.09 -5.06 -14.54
C SER A 150 -11.36 -6.29 -14.04
N TYR A 151 -10.92 -6.27 -12.79
CA TYR A 151 -10.09 -7.34 -12.27
C TYR A 151 -10.22 -7.48 -10.76
N VAL A 152 -10.18 -8.72 -10.29
CA VAL A 152 -10.10 -9.08 -8.89
C VAL A 152 -8.97 -10.09 -8.71
N MET A 153 -8.01 -9.78 -7.86
CA MET A 153 -6.97 -10.71 -7.44
C MET A 153 -7.19 -11.11 -5.99
N LEU A 154 -7.33 -12.41 -5.77
CA LEU A 154 -7.47 -12.99 -4.43
C LEU A 154 -6.10 -13.50 -3.96
N GLN A 155 -5.54 -12.88 -2.94
CA GLN A 155 -4.24 -13.22 -2.37
C GLN A 155 -4.29 -13.14 -0.84
N GLY A 156 -5.07 -14.02 -0.23
CA GLY A 156 -5.23 -14.05 1.23
C GLY A 156 -5.76 -12.74 1.79
N ASN A 157 -4.94 -12.08 2.61
CA ASN A 157 -5.28 -10.80 3.24
C ASN A 157 -4.87 -9.57 2.42
N ASN A 158 -4.34 -9.76 1.21
CA ASN A 158 -3.92 -8.68 0.32
C ASN A 158 -4.64 -8.76 -1.02
N ASN A 159 -5.97 -8.86 -0.98
CA ASN A 159 -6.78 -8.88 -2.19
C ASN A 159 -6.79 -7.50 -2.85
N VAL A 160 -6.91 -7.51 -4.17
CA VAL A 160 -6.87 -6.31 -5.01
C VAL A 160 -8.10 -6.26 -5.90
N ILE A 161 -8.71 -5.08 -6.02
CA ILE A 161 -9.81 -4.79 -6.94
C ILE A 161 -9.36 -3.66 -7.86
N LEU A 162 -9.53 -3.84 -9.16
CA LEU A 162 -9.36 -2.81 -10.18
C LEU A 162 -10.72 -2.49 -10.80
N ILE A 163 -11.12 -1.22 -10.74
CA ILE A 163 -12.38 -0.73 -11.32
C ILE A 163 -12.06 0.20 -12.47
N ARG A 164 -12.73 -0.01 -13.60
CA ARG A 164 -12.63 0.81 -14.79
C ARG A 164 -13.73 1.88 -14.82
N HIS A 165 -13.34 3.10 -15.11
CA HIS A 165 -14.19 4.29 -15.26
C HIS A 165 -13.96 4.91 -16.65
N GLY A 166 -14.21 4.14 -17.70
CA GLY A 166 -13.84 4.47 -19.07
C GLY A 166 -12.33 4.27 -19.31
N LEU A 167 -11.58 5.36 -19.48
CA LEU A 167 -10.11 5.34 -19.65
C LEU A 167 -9.34 5.59 -18.34
N TYR A 168 -10.04 5.75 -17.23
CA TYR A 168 -9.48 5.82 -15.89
C TYR A 168 -9.72 4.52 -15.14
N PHE A 169 -8.81 4.21 -14.22
CA PHE A 169 -8.94 3.03 -13.36
C PHE A 169 -8.62 3.40 -11.93
N THR A 170 -9.34 2.80 -10.99
CA THR A 170 -9.04 2.90 -9.57
C THR A 170 -8.67 1.53 -9.02
N LEU A 171 -7.61 1.47 -8.23
CA LEU A 171 -7.12 0.25 -7.60
C LEU A 171 -7.28 0.36 -6.09
N TYR A 172 -7.82 -0.69 -5.52
CA TYR A 172 -8.02 -0.87 -4.08
C TYR A 172 -7.27 -2.12 -3.66
N SER A 173 -6.33 -2.01 -2.76
CA SER A 173 -5.56 -3.16 -2.25
C SER A 173 -5.45 -3.18 -0.73
N ASN A 174 -4.86 -4.22 -0.20
CA ASN A 174 -4.84 -4.53 1.23
C ASN A 174 -6.25 -4.85 1.78
N LEU A 175 -7.00 -5.66 1.00
CA LEU A 175 -8.34 -6.10 1.37
C LEU A 175 -8.28 -7.53 1.92
N GLU A 176 -8.93 -7.77 3.06
CA GLU A 176 -9.09 -9.13 3.61
C GLU A 176 -10.25 -9.88 2.96
N LYS A 177 -11.27 -9.13 2.46
CA LYS A 177 -12.45 -9.69 1.81
C LYS A 177 -12.88 -8.83 0.63
N VAL A 178 -13.33 -9.48 -0.44
CA VAL A 178 -13.87 -8.87 -1.65
C VAL A 178 -15.37 -9.17 -1.71
N PHE A 179 -16.19 -8.17 -2.09
CA PHE A 179 -17.65 -8.27 -2.17
C PHE A 179 -18.17 -8.27 -3.60
N VAL A 180 -17.30 -8.00 -4.58
CA VAL A 180 -17.63 -7.87 -6.01
C VAL A 180 -16.81 -8.85 -6.84
N LYS A 181 -17.20 -9.08 -8.07
CA LYS A 181 -16.51 -9.95 -9.04
C LYS A 181 -16.19 -9.20 -10.33
N ALA A 182 -15.22 -9.69 -11.10
CA ALA A 182 -14.89 -9.14 -12.40
C ALA A 182 -16.13 -9.13 -13.33
N GLY A 183 -16.30 -8.04 -14.09
CA GLY A 183 -17.46 -7.78 -14.94
C GLY A 183 -18.66 -7.14 -14.22
N GLU A 184 -18.64 -7.02 -12.90
CA GLU A 184 -19.72 -6.41 -12.14
C GLU A 184 -19.69 -4.88 -12.25
N LYS A 185 -20.85 -4.27 -12.51
CA LYS A 185 -21.02 -2.82 -12.47
C LYS A 185 -21.19 -2.36 -11.04
N VAL A 186 -20.52 -1.28 -10.70
CA VAL A 186 -20.56 -0.67 -9.37
C VAL A 186 -20.99 0.79 -9.47
N THR A 187 -21.66 1.28 -8.43
CA THR A 187 -22.06 2.67 -8.28
C THR A 187 -21.12 3.40 -7.35
N THR A 188 -21.13 4.73 -7.42
CA THR A 188 -20.37 5.60 -6.48
C THR A 188 -20.79 5.32 -5.04
N GLY A 189 -19.82 5.08 -4.15
CA GLY A 189 -20.06 4.77 -2.74
C GLY A 189 -20.43 3.32 -2.43
N GLN A 190 -20.58 2.46 -3.44
CA GLN A 190 -20.85 1.02 -3.24
C GLN A 190 -19.70 0.35 -2.49
N GLU A 191 -20.02 -0.46 -1.48
CA GLU A 191 -19.06 -1.28 -0.75
C GLU A 191 -18.54 -2.41 -1.64
N ILE A 192 -17.23 -2.48 -1.81
CA ILE A 192 -16.57 -3.42 -2.72
C ILE A 192 -15.69 -4.44 -2.01
N GLY A 193 -15.33 -4.18 -0.76
CA GLY A 193 -14.52 -5.10 0.04
C GLY A 193 -14.35 -4.61 1.46
N ARG A 194 -13.66 -5.40 2.29
CA ARG A 194 -13.28 -5.03 3.66
C ARG A 194 -11.77 -4.89 3.75
N VAL A 195 -11.32 -3.79 4.34
CA VAL A 195 -9.90 -3.48 4.52
C VAL A 195 -9.28 -4.44 5.54
N HIS A 196 -8.10 -4.96 5.24
CA HIS A 196 -7.36 -5.83 6.13
C HIS A 196 -6.82 -5.05 7.33
N THR A 197 -6.96 -5.65 8.52
CA THR A 197 -6.32 -5.16 9.74
C THR A 197 -5.11 -6.02 10.05
N ASN A 198 -3.93 -5.41 10.07
CA ASN A 198 -2.70 -6.12 10.40
C ASN A 198 -2.71 -6.57 11.86
N VAL A 199 -2.55 -7.87 12.09
CA VAL A 199 -2.61 -8.48 13.42
C VAL A 199 -1.45 -8.05 14.33
N SER A 200 -0.29 -7.73 13.75
CA SER A 200 0.92 -7.42 14.52
C SER A 200 0.93 -6.02 15.15
N ASP A 201 0.32 -5.03 14.47
CA ASP A 201 0.31 -3.63 14.91
C ASP A 201 -1.09 -3.00 14.99
N GLY A 202 -2.13 -3.78 14.68
CA GLY A 202 -3.54 -3.37 14.73
C GLY A 202 -3.93 -2.34 13.68
N LYS A 203 -3.04 -1.99 12.75
CA LYS A 203 -3.31 -0.98 11.73
C LYS A 203 -4.22 -1.50 10.63
N THR A 204 -5.18 -0.67 10.26
CA THR A 204 -6.09 -0.90 9.13
C THR A 204 -5.80 0.18 8.10
N ILE A 205 -5.21 -0.21 6.96
CA ILE A 205 -4.74 0.73 5.93
C ILE A 205 -5.25 0.26 4.57
N LEU A 206 -6.03 1.10 3.89
CA LEU A 206 -6.37 0.91 2.49
C LEU A 206 -5.30 1.56 1.62
N HIS A 207 -4.75 0.82 0.67
CA HIS A 207 -3.93 1.38 -0.40
C HIS A 207 -4.80 1.66 -1.61
N PHE A 208 -4.76 2.90 -2.11
CA PHE A 208 -5.62 3.41 -3.17
C PHE A 208 -4.81 4.11 -4.25
N GLU A 209 -5.03 3.71 -5.52
CA GLU A 209 -4.35 4.28 -6.69
C GLU A 209 -5.37 4.75 -7.73
N ILE A 210 -5.01 5.76 -8.50
CA ILE A 210 -5.72 6.19 -9.71
C ILE A 210 -4.77 6.07 -10.89
N TRP A 211 -5.19 5.35 -11.92
CA TRP A 211 -4.45 5.11 -13.15
C TRP A 211 -5.12 5.78 -14.34
N GLN A 212 -4.31 6.23 -15.28
CA GLN A 212 -4.75 6.81 -16.53
C GLN A 212 -4.51 5.86 -17.72
N GLU A 213 -5.11 6.19 -18.87
CA GLU A 213 -4.97 5.48 -20.14
C GLU A 213 -3.51 5.19 -20.53
N ASN A 214 -2.61 6.12 -20.25
CA ASN A 214 -1.17 5.96 -20.56
C ASN A 214 -0.43 4.99 -19.60
N ARG A 215 -1.16 4.29 -18.75
CA ARG A 215 -0.65 3.33 -17.74
C ARG A 215 0.25 3.98 -16.68
N THR A 216 0.03 5.25 -16.42
CA THR A 216 0.68 5.97 -15.31
C THR A 216 -0.31 6.22 -14.19
N THR A 217 0.21 6.29 -12.98
CA THR A 217 -0.57 6.70 -11.82
C THR A 217 -0.54 8.22 -11.63
N VAL A 218 -1.58 8.74 -11.03
CA VAL A 218 -1.67 10.15 -10.61
C VAL A 218 -1.91 10.22 -9.11
N ASN A 219 -1.55 11.36 -8.51
CA ASN A 219 -1.72 11.55 -7.07
C ASN A 219 -3.20 11.54 -6.66
N PRO A 220 -3.72 10.50 -5.98
CA PRO A 220 -5.13 10.39 -5.64
C PRO A 220 -5.60 11.50 -4.68
N ALA A 221 -4.72 12.06 -3.86
CA ALA A 221 -5.06 13.15 -2.93
C ALA A 221 -5.55 14.43 -3.64
N LEU A 222 -5.29 14.56 -4.95
CA LEU A 222 -5.77 15.66 -5.77
C LEU A 222 -7.15 15.38 -6.42
N TRP A 223 -7.65 14.15 -6.29
CA TRP A 223 -8.90 13.68 -6.90
C TRP A 223 -10.03 13.52 -5.90
N ILE A 224 -9.72 13.01 -4.72
CA ILE A 224 -10.68 12.88 -3.62
C ILE A 224 -10.93 14.24 -2.97
N LYS A 225 -12.16 14.50 -2.56
CA LYS A 225 -12.50 15.75 -1.87
C LYS A 225 -11.78 15.81 -0.52
N LYS A 226 -11.42 17.02 -0.14
CA LYS A 226 -10.84 17.30 1.19
C LYS A 226 -11.90 17.25 2.28
#